data_92479abb2699dc2a4722ad42f8612952
#
_entry.id   92479abb2699dc2a4722ad42f8612952
#
_cell.length_a   1.000
_cell.length_b   1.000
_cell.length_c   1.000
_cell.angle_alpha   90.00
_cell.angle_beta   90.00
_cell.angle_gamma   90.00
#
_symmetry.space_group_name_H-M   'P 1'
#
loop_
_entity.id
_entity.type
_entity.pdbx_description
1 polymer ?
#
loop_
_entity_poly.entity_id
_entity_poly.type
_entity_poly.pdbx_seq_one_letter_code
_entity_poly.pdbx_strand_id
1 'polypeptide(L)'
;GVLVTGFVLFTLLVNATTISWVMKISGLDKLSPFELAVRNRATVLSLNHICEKIDTATREHLFEQGLSSEVLKHYHSRVEDTKNKLKSLQGISEDDWVRIGLADLCGQERKAYLKHFAGGYVSSVIVRRLLANVDDITDGLKAEGVEGYRSAYRKDLGFSWRFRLALTLHRRFGYSKLLALRIADRFEILLSCKTIVRDVLLHGFPKVIPLIGDAAGAKLLSLMEDRIQAIEKELTVLKLQYPEYSGKLQERYLGRVAVRLEDAEYQEMYEDSVISKEVFNNLEKELEAHADEFIRRPDLDIGLTPEKLVEKVSYFSNLSKERIGQIARLLKPRLAIPGEVLVRKGDPADAMYFISSGCIEVELEDNPAHLGTGDFFGEIGLMKDLPRTANVVAHGYCELLVLFAPDFLTLLDGNPELAETIRSVAQERLKEDGLL
;
A
#
# COMPACT_ATOMS: atom_id res chain seq x y z
N GLY A 1 -22.93 46.53 12.28
CA GLY A 1 -23.79 45.33 12.13
C GLY A 1 -24.65 45.37 10.86
N VAL A 2 -25.50 46.36 10.67
CA VAL A 2 -26.54 46.43 9.61
C VAL A 2 -25.96 46.38 8.19
N LEU A 3 -24.86 47.10 7.92
CA LEU A 3 -24.18 47.09 6.60
C LEU A 3 -23.58 45.74 6.23
N VAL A 4 -22.98 45.01 7.17
CA VAL A 4 -22.42 43.69 6.95
C VAL A 4 -23.53 42.66 6.70
N THR A 5 -24.59 42.71 7.49
CA THR A 5 -25.76 41.84 7.32
C THR A 5 -26.47 42.10 5.98
N GLY A 6 -26.61 43.38 5.58
CA GLY A 6 -27.17 43.74 4.28
C GLY A 6 -26.30 43.24 3.11
N PHE A 7 -24.99 43.39 3.21
CA PHE A 7 -24.05 42.88 2.20
C PHE A 7 -24.09 41.35 2.08
N VAL A 8 -24.12 40.63 3.22
CA VAL A 8 -24.23 39.16 3.22
C VAL A 8 -25.56 38.71 2.62
N LEU A 9 -26.68 39.35 2.98
CA LEU A 9 -27.98 39.01 2.41
C LEU A 9 -28.04 39.32 0.91
N PHE A 10 -27.48 40.46 0.47
CA PHE A 10 -27.38 40.79 -0.95
C PHE A 10 -26.55 39.76 -1.74
N THR A 11 -25.35 39.40 -1.23
CA THR A 11 -24.50 38.40 -1.89
C THR A 11 -25.16 37.04 -1.92
N LEU A 12 -25.85 36.59 -0.87
CA LEU A 12 -26.60 35.35 -0.85
C LEU A 12 -27.76 35.36 -1.86
N LEU A 13 -28.52 36.45 -1.94
CA LEU A 13 -29.65 36.62 -2.88
C LEU A 13 -29.17 36.66 -4.34
N VAL A 14 -28.12 37.42 -4.62
CA VAL A 14 -27.51 37.48 -5.96
C VAL A 14 -26.92 36.13 -6.36
N ASN A 15 -26.14 35.50 -5.50
CA ASN A 15 -25.57 34.19 -5.80
C ASN A 15 -26.65 33.13 -5.99
N ALA A 16 -27.68 33.09 -5.13
CA ALA A 16 -28.75 32.09 -5.26
C ALA A 16 -29.56 32.23 -6.57
N THR A 17 -29.74 33.46 -7.07
CA THR A 17 -30.50 33.69 -8.31
C THR A 17 -29.64 33.61 -9.57
N THR A 18 -28.39 34.08 -9.51
CA THR A 18 -27.51 34.15 -10.70
C THR A 18 -26.76 32.86 -10.98
N ILE A 19 -26.37 32.06 -9.96
CA ILE A 19 -25.62 30.80 -10.15
C ILE A 19 -26.41 29.83 -11.03
N SER A 20 -27.69 29.60 -10.76
CA SER A 20 -28.52 28.68 -11.56
C SER A 20 -28.64 29.15 -13.02
N TRP A 21 -28.67 30.45 -13.25
CA TRP A 21 -28.77 31.03 -14.58
C TRP A 21 -27.42 30.94 -15.33
N VAL A 22 -26.32 31.25 -14.67
CA VAL A 22 -24.96 31.11 -15.20
C VAL A 22 -24.66 29.65 -15.53
N MET A 23 -25.01 28.71 -14.64
CA MET A 23 -24.81 27.26 -14.89
C MET A 23 -25.59 26.77 -16.11
N LYS A 24 -26.85 27.26 -16.31
CA LYS A 24 -27.65 26.93 -17.50
C LYS A 24 -27.06 27.50 -18.78
N ILE A 25 -26.60 28.73 -18.80
CA ILE A 25 -25.98 29.37 -19.97
C ILE A 25 -24.64 28.73 -20.29
N SER A 26 -23.85 28.40 -19.29
CA SER A 26 -22.54 27.73 -19.44
C SER A 26 -22.68 26.24 -19.77
N GLY A 27 -23.90 25.68 -19.78
CA GLY A 27 -24.14 24.26 -20.03
C GLY A 27 -23.59 23.35 -18.94
N LEU A 28 -23.19 23.88 -17.78
CA LEU A 28 -22.64 23.13 -16.63
C LEU A 28 -23.70 22.30 -15.92
N ASP A 29 -24.99 22.54 -16.19
CA ASP A 29 -26.13 21.75 -15.72
C ASP A 29 -26.45 20.54 -16.61
N LYS A 30 -25.79 20.39 -17.76
CA LYS A 30 -25.98 19.28 -18.67
C LYS A 30 -24.91 18.22 -18.45
N LEU A 31 -25.37 16.99 -18.28
CA LEU A 31 -24.47 15.85 -18.23
C LEU A 31 -23.70 15.76 -19.56
N SER A 32 -22.41 15.51 -19.48
CA SER A 32 -21.60 15.19 -20.66
C SER A 32 -22.14 13.94 -21.37
N PRO A 33 -21.87 13.74 -22.67
CA PRO A 33 -22.27 12.50 -23.37
C PRO A 33 -21.85 11.24 -22.65
N PHE A 34 -20.74 11.29 -21.99
CA PHE A 34 -20.19 10.26 -21.17
C PHE A 34 -21.00 9.98 -19.88
N GLU A 35 -21.34 11.01 -19.10
CA GLU A 35 -22.21 10.90 -17.92
C GLU A 35 -23.62 10.45 -18.28
N LEU A 36 -24.12 10.85 -19.46
CA LEU A 36 -25.38 10.37 -20.00
C LEU A 36 -25.34 8.85 -20.29
N ALA A 37 -24.24 8.34 -20.84
CA ALA A 37 -24.07 6.92 -21.08
C ALA A 37 -24.04 6.12 -19.77
N VAL A 38 -23.27 6.59 -18.78
CA VAL A 38 -23.23 5.99 -17.43
C VAL A 38 -24.63 5.97 -16.80
N ARG A 39 -25.32 7.11 -16.82
CA ARG A 39 -26.70 7.23 -16.30
C ARG A 39 -27.64 6.26 -17.00
N ASN A 40 -27.62 6.22 -18.32
CA ASN A 40 -28.51 5.36 -19.09
C ASN A 40 -28.23 3.88 -18.81
N ARG A 41 -26.97 3.48 -18.70
CA ARG A 41 -26.58 2.09 -18.38
C ARG A 41 -26.99 1.71 -16.96
N ALA A 42 -26.74 2.59 -15.97
CA ALA A 42 -27.20 2.42 -14.61
C ALA A 42 -28.74 2.31 -14.53
N THR A 43 -29.46 3.11 -15.32
CA THR A 43 -30.93 3.05 -15.40
C THR A 43 -31.39 1.70 -15.97
N VAL A 44 -30.78 1.18 -17.04
CA VAL A 44 -31.11 -0.14 -17.59
C VAL A 44 -30.89 -1.24 -16.56
N LEU A 45 -29.75 -1.23 -15.86
CA LEU A 45 -29.44 -2.21 -14.82
C LEU A 45 -30.45 -2.15 -13.65
N SER A 46 -30.74 -0.95 -13.17
CA SER A 46 -31.71 -0.75 -12.07
C SER A 46 -33.13 -1.23 -12.48
N LEU A 47 -33.58 -0.87 -13.69
CA LEU A 47 -34.89 -1.28 -14.17
C LEU A 47 -34.99 -2.79 -14.35
N ASN A 48 -33.95 -3.46 -14.87
CA ASN A 48 -33.92 -4.92 -14.96
C ASN A 48 -34.02 -5.58 -13.58
N HIS A 49 -33.23 -5.09 -12.59
CA HIS A 49 -33.34 -5.61 -11.22
C HIS A 49 -34.70 -5.38 -10.57
N ILE A 50 -35.36 -4.24 -10.88
CA ILE A 50 -36.72 -3.97 -10.44
C ILE A 50 -37.71 -5.01 -11.06
N CYS A 51 -37.56 -5.31 -12.36
CA CYS A 51 -38.35 -6.32 -13.02
C CYS A 51 -38.22 -7.70 -12.33
N GLU A 52 -36.98 -8.11 -12.01
CA GLU A 52 -36.72 -9.37 -11.30
C GLU A 52 -37.36 -9.38 -9.90
N LYS A 53 -37.25 -8.28 -9.16
CA LYS A 53 -37.88 -8.15 -7.83
C LYS A 53 -39.39 -8.19 -7.90
N ILE A 54 -40.03 -7.55 -8.89
CA ILE A 54 -41.47 -7.60 -9.09
C ILE A 54 -41.91 -9.04 -9.40
N ASP A 55 -41.15 -9.75 -10.26
CA ASP A 55 -41.47 -11.15 -10.59
C ASP A 55 -41.35 -12.04 -9.35
N THR A 56 -40.31 -11.86 -8.54
CA THR A 56 -40.13 -12.59 -7.29
C THR A 56 -41.24 -12.27 -6.30
N ALA A 57 -41.53 -11.00 -6.05
CA ALA A 57 -42.63 -10.60 -5.15
C ALA A 57 -44.02 -11.12 -5.60
N THR A 58 -44.24 -11.18 -6.92
CA THR A 58 -45.49 -11.76 -7.48
C THR A 58 -45.61 -13.23 -7.13
N ARG A 59 -44.53 -13.99 -7.20
CA ARG A 59 -44.53 -15.43 -6.82
C ARG A 59 -44.67 -15.66 -5.33
N GLU A 60 -43.94 -14.88 -4.53
CA GLU A 60 -43.94 -15.06 -3.06
C GLU A 60 -45.24 -14.63 -2.41
N HIS A 61 -45.88 -13.56 -2.89
CA HIS A 61 -47.08 -13.00 -2.30
C HIS A 61 -48.36 -13.38 -3.04
N LEU A 62 -48.28 -14.30 -4.02
CA LEU A 62 -49.42 -14.81 -4.75
C LEU A 62 -50.32 -13.73 -5.38
N PHE A 63 -49.72 -12.64 -5.89
CA PHE A 63 -50.48 -11.61 -6.60
C PHE A 63 -51.02 -12.13 -7.93
N GLU A 64 -52.14 -11.53 -8.38
CA GLU A 64 -52.73 -11.87 -9.67
C GLU A 64 -51.74 -11.61 -10.81
N GLN A 65 -51.46 -12.61 -11.63
CA GLN A 65 -50.51 -12.54 -12.72
C GLN A 65 -50.87 -11.47 -13.77
N GLY A 66 -52.14 -11.14 -13.92
CA GLY A 66 -52.59 -10.09 -14.82
C GLY A 66 -52.12 -8.69 -14.45
N LEU A 67 -52.15 -8.34 -13.15
CA LEU A 67 -51.72 -7.04 -12.66
C LEU A 67 -50.19 -6.90 -12.71
N SER A 68 -49.46 -7.93 -12.37
CA SER A 68 -48.00 -7.91 -12.43
C SER A 68 -47.49 -7.80 -13.87
N SER A 69 -48.18 -8.41 -14.85
CA SER A 69 -47.81 -8.36 -16.25
C SER A 69 -47.92 -6.95 -16.83
N GLU A 70 -48.89 -6.16 -16.41
CA GLU A 70 -49.07 -4.79 -16.88
C GLU A 70 -47.98 -3.85 -16.33
N VAL A 71 -47.65 -4.00 -15.05
CA VAL A 71 -46.51 -3.27 -14.43
C VAL A 71 -45.18 -3.64 -15.10
N LEU A 72 -44.90 -4.93 -15.29
CA LEU A 72 -43.69 -5.40 -15.94
C LEU A 72 -43.57 -4.88 -17.38
N LYS A 73 -44.67 -4.85 -18.14
CA LYS A 73 -44.70 -4.31 -19.50
C LYS A 73 -44.27 -2.83 -19.54
N HIS A 74 -44.74 -2.03 -18.57
CA HIS A 74 -44.32 -0.64 -18.44
C HIS A 74 -42.80 -0.50 -18.19
N TYR A 75 -42.25 -1.30 -17.29
CA TYR A 75 -40.83 -1.27 -16.97
C TYR A 75 -39.96 -1.79 -18.13
N HIS A 76 -40.39 -2.85 -18.85
CA HIS A 76 -39.71 -3.35 -20.04
C HIS A 76 -39.66 -2.30 -21.16
N SER A 77 -40.75 -1.54 -21.40
CA SER A 77 -40.75 -0.45 -22.37
C SER A 77 -39.71 0.62 -22.00
N ARG A 78 -39.62 1.01 -20.74
CA ARG A 78 -38.59 1.95 -20.25
C ARG A 78 -37.17 1.43 -20.42
N VAL A 79 -36.93 0.12 -20.23
CA VAL A 79 -35.64 -0.52 -20.47
C VAL A 79 -35.25 -0.37 -21.94
N GLU A 80 -36.16 -0.71 -22.87
CA GLU A 80 -35.88 -0.62 -24.32
C GLU A 80 -35.67 0.83 -24.79
N ASP A 81 -36.47 1.77 -24.30
CA ASP A 81 -36.25 3.20 -24.58
C ASP A 81 -34.87 3.70 -24.13
N THR A 82 -34.44 3.25 -22.96
CA THR A 82 -33.15 3.63 -22.39
C THR A 82 -32.00 2.95 -23.14
N LYS A 83 -32.14 1.69 -23.55
CA LYS A 83 -31.17 1.00 -24.41
C LYS A 83 -31.00 1.69 -25.77
N ASN A 84 -32.10 2.14 -26.36
CA ASN A 84 -32.06 2.89 -27.62
C ASN A 84 -31.33 4.23 -27.49
N LYS A 85 -31.55 4.96 -26.37
CA LYS A 85 -30.77 6.15 -26.03
C LYS A 85 -29.28 5.85 -25.83
N LEU A 86 -28.94 4.70 -25.23
CA LEU A 86 -27.55 4.28 -25.06
C LEU A 86 -26.88 3.98 -26.40
N LYS A 87 -27.59 3.28 -27.32
CA LYS A 87 -27.08 2.98 -28.66
C LYS A 87 -26.85 4.24 -29.52
N SER A 88 -27.61 5.31 -29.28
CA SER A 88 -27.43 6.59 -29.99
C SER A 88 -26.22 7.40 -29.54
N LEU A 89 -25.63 7.06 -28.38
CA LEU A 89 -24.41 7.68 -27.87
C LEU A 89 -23.20 6.98 -28.52
N GLN A 90 -22.78 7.48 -29.69
CA GLN A 90 -21.58 6.99 -30.40
C GLN A 90 -20.32 7.66 -29.85
N GLY A 91 -19.21 6.89 -29.72
CA GLY A 91 -17.87 7.43 -29.49
C GLY A 91 -17.28 7.23 -28.11
N ILE A 92 -17.88 6.41 -27.23
CA ILE A 92 -17.26 6.06 -25.94
C ILE A 92 -16.33 4.87 -26.18
N SER A 93 -15.04 5.06 -25.96
CA SER A 93 -14.02 4.02 -26.09
C SER A 93 -14.05 3.03 -24.92
N GLU A 94 -13.45 1.85 -25.11
CA GLU A 94 -13.25 0.89 -24.02
C GLU A 94 -12.43 1.50 -22.89
N ASP A 95 -11.42 2.31 -23.21
CA ASP A 95 -10.61 3.01 -22.22
C ASP A 95 -11.41 4.00 -21.36
N ASP A 96 -12.44 4.64 -21.93
CA ASP A 96 -13.33 5.51 -21.15
C ASP A 96 -14.15 4.70 -20.13
N TRP A 97 -14.61 3.50 -20.49
CA TRP A 97 -15.28 2.61 -19.56
C TRP A 97 -14.37 2.10 -18.44
N VAL A 98 -13.10 1.78 -18.76
CA VAL A 98 -12.09 1.43 -17.77
C VAL A 98 -11.85 2.61 -16.80
N ARG A 99 -11.77 3.85 -17.31
CA ARG A 99 -11.60 5.06 -16.48
C ARG A 99 -12.76 5.24 -15.50
N ILE A 100 -14.01 4.99 -15.94
CA ILE A 100 -15.19 5.03 -15.06
C ILE A 100 -15.05 3.98 -13.95
N GLY A 101 -14.75 2.75 -14.33
CA GLY A 101 -14.59 1.66 -13.38
C GLY A 101 -13.50 1.97 -12.34
N LEU A 102 -12.34 2.47 -12.77
CA LEU A 102 -11.26 2.88 -11.86
C LEU A 102 -11.69 4.03 -10.94
N ALA A 103 -12.38 5.04 -11.45
CA ALA A 103 -12.83 6.17 -10.65
C ALA A 103 -13.85 5.73 -9.57
N ASP A 104 -14.76 4.82 -9.92
CA ASP A 104 -15.72 4.26 -8.95
C ASP A 104 -15.01 3.42 -7.89
N LEU A 105 -14.08 2.53 -8.27
CA LEU A 105 -13.32 1.71 -7.33
C LEU A 105 -12.44 2.57 -6.41
N CYS A 106 -11.81 3.65 -6.92
CA CYS A 106 -11.10 4.63 -6.09
C CYS A 106 -12.04 5.33 -5.10
N GLY A 107 -13.27 5.66 -5.53
CA GLY A 107 -14.30 6.20 -4.65
C GLY A 107 -14.74 5.23 -3.55
N GLN A 108 -14.86 3.96 -3.86
CA GLN A 108 -15.16 2.89 -2.89
C GLN A 108 -13.99 2.68 -1.93
N GLU A 109 -12.76 2.66 -2.43
CA GLU A 109 -11.53 2.58 -1.63
C GLU A 109 -11.46 3.72 -0.62
N ARG A 110 -11.71 4.95 -1.07
CA ARG A 110 -11.74 6.14 -0.20
C ARG A 110 -12.78 6.01 0.92
N LYS A 111 -13.99 5.54 0.60
CA LYS A 111 -15.04 5.28 1.59
C LYS A 111 -14.64 4.18 2.57
N ALA A 112 -13.99 3.12 2.09
CA ALA A 112 -13.51 2.02 2.92
C ALA A 112 -12.44 2.50 3.92
N TYR A 113 -11.48 3.35 3.50
CA TYR A 113 -10.51 3.95 4.41
C TYR A 113 -11.17 4.80 5.50
N LEU A 114 -12.17 5.60 5.16
CA LEU A 114 -12.92 6.39 6.15
C LEU A 114 -13.69 5.50 7.12
N LYS A 115 -14.31 4.41 6.61
CA LYS A 115 -14.99 3.41 7.45
C LYS A 115 -14.01 2.73 8.41
N HIS A 116 -12.82 2.34 7.92
CA HIS A 116 -11.78 1.74 8.74
C HIS A 116 -11.26 2.72 9.81
N PHE A 117 -11.14 4.00 9.48
CA PHE A 117 -10.79 5.01 10.47
C PHE A 117 -11.87 5.21 11.54
N ALA A 118 -13.13 5.35 11.13
CA ALA A 118 -14.26 5.45 12.05
C ALA A 118 -14.38 4.21 12.96
N GLY A 119 -14.05 3.03 12.42
CA GLY A 119 -13.96 1.79 13.16
C GLY A 119 -12.71 1.64 14.04
N GLY A 120 -11.78 2.60 14.06
CA GLY A 120 -10.56 2.53 14.88
C GLY A 120 -9.50 1.53 14.38
N TYR A 121 -9.66 0.95 13.18
CA TYR A 121 -8.68 0.00 12.62
C TYR A 121 -7.35 0.65 12.25
N VAL A 122 -7.37 1.92 11.88
CA VAL A 122 -6.18 2.69 11.50
C VAL A 122 -6.14 4.01 12.24
N SER A 123 -4.92 4.50 12.51
CA SER A 123 -4.73 5.80 13.18
C SER A 123 -5.02 6.97 12.24
N SER A 124 -5.24 8.18 12.82
CA SER A 124 -5.46 9.40 12.05
C SER A 124 -4.29 9.79 11.14
N VAL A 125 -3.06 9.39 11.50
CA VAL A 125 -1.86 9.63 10.69
C VAL A 125 -1.87 8.72 9.46
N ILE A 126 -2.18 7.45 9.65
CA ILE A 126 -2.22 6.44 8.57
C ILE A 126 -3.37 6.73 7.61
N VAL A 127 -4.59 6.99 8.11
CA VAL A 127 -5.73 7.24 7.23
C VAL A 127 -5.53 8.51 6.37
N ARG A 128 -4.96 9.58 6.92
CA ARG A 128 -4.64 10.77 6.12
C ARG A 128 -3.68 10.47 4.98
N ARG A 129 -2.72 9.57 5.19
CA ARG A 129 -1.80 9.16 4.13
C ARG A 129 -2.49 8.30 3.07
N LEU A 130 -3.32 7.34 3.50
CA LEU A 130 -4.09 6.50 2.60
C LEU A 130 -5.06 7.31 1.74
N LEU A 131 -5.76 8.30 2.33
CA LEU A 131 -6.64 9.20 1.60
C LEU A 131 -5.87 10.06 0.59
N ALA A 132 -4.73 10.64 0.99
CA ALA A 132 -3.89 11.39 0.06
C ALA A 132 -3.43 10.55 -1.13
N ASN A 133 -3.04 9.28 -0.89
CA ASN A 133 -2.65 8.36 -1.96
C ASN A 133 -3.80 8.11 -2.94
N VAL A 134 -5.03 7.87 -2.44
CA VAL A 134 -6.21 7.67 -3.32
C VAL A 134 -6.55 8.95 -4.08
N ASP A 135 -6.42 10.12 -3.45
CA ASP A 135 -6.66 11.41 -4.11
C ASP A 135 -5.62 11.62 -5.24
N ASP A 136 -4.31 11.36 -4.99
CA ASP A 136 -3.25 11.42 -6.00
C ASP A 136 -3.51 10.44 -7.17
N ILE A 137 -3.95 9.20 -6.88
CA ILE A 137 -4.32 8.20 -7.90
C ILE A 137 -5.53 8.68 -8.73
N THR A 138 -6.54 9.25 -8.07
CA THR A 138 -7.74 9.76 -8.73
C THR A 138 -7.42 10.94 -9.63
N ASP A 139 -6.53 11.83 -9.20
CA ASP A 139 -6.10 12.99 -9.99
C ASP A 139 -5.22 12.57 -11.17
N GLY A 140 -4.31 11.59 -10.99
CA GLY A 140 -3.57 10.97 -12.08
C GLY A 140 -4.49 10.33 -13.13
N LEU A 141 -5.52 9.59 -12.68
CA LEU A 141 -6.53 9.01 -13.55
C LEU A 141 -7.30 10.06 -14.36
N LYS A 142 -7.64 11.21 -13.76
CA LYS A 142 -8.32 12.31 -14.47
C LYS A 142 -7.40 12.98 -15.50
N ALA A 143 -6.12 13.17 -15.16
CA ALA A 143 -5.17 13.89 -15.99
C ALA A 143 -4.70 13.07 -17.20
N GLU A 144 -4.29 11.82 -16.99
CA GLU A 144 -3.60 10.97 -17.98
C GLU A 144 -4.28 9.61 -18.17
N GLY A 145 -5.48 9.39 -17.66
CA GLY A 145 -6.22 8.15 -17.80
C GLY A 145 -5.52 6.97 -17.08
N VAL A 146 -5.51 5.80 -17.73
CA VAL A 146 -4.97 4.55 -17.17
C VAL A 146 -3.48 4.67 -16.83
N GLU A 147 -2.69 5.38 -17.64
CA GLU A 147 -1.27 5.57 -17.37
C GLU A 147 -1.04 6.50 -16.15
N GLY A 148 -1.87 7.52 -15.99
CA GLY A 148 -1.86 8.37 -14.80
C GLY A 148 -2.19 7.58 -13.52
N TYR A 149 -3.15 6.65 -13.59
CA TYR A 149 -3.45 5.71 -12.50
C TYR A 149 -2.22 4.86 -12.14
N ARG A 150 -1.55 4.26 -13.16
CA ARG A 150 -0.37 3.41 -12.94
C ARG A 150 0.82 4.18 -12.36
N SER A 151 1.10 5.35 -12.90
CA SER A 151 2.21 6.19 -12.44
C SER A 151 2.00 6.67 -11.01
N ALA A 152 0.77 7.05 -10.66
CA ALA A 152 0.42 7.54 -9.32
C ALA A 152 0.59 6.44 -8.25
N TYR A 153 -0.03 5.26 -8.42
CA TYR A 153 0.11 4.21 -7.39
C TYR A 153 1.55 3.71 -7.24
N ARG A 154 2.33 3.64 -8.34
CA ARG A 154 3.76 3.27 -8.27
C ARG A 154 4.59 4.32 -7.52
N LYS A 155 4.32 5.60 -7.74
CA LYS A 155 4.93 6.71 -7.00
C LYS A 155 4.61 6.64 -5.51
N ASP A 156 3.38 6.30 -5.16
CA ASP A 156 2.95 6.18 -3.76
C ASP A 156 3.58 5.00 -3.03
N LEU A 157 3.90 3.92 -3.74
CA LEU A 157 4.70 2.82 -3.22
C LEU A 157 6.16 3.21 -2.98
N GLY A 158 6.64 4.29 -3.58
CA GLY A 158 7.99 4.81 -3.38
C GLY A 158 8.24 5.38 -1.97
N PHE A 159 9.50 5.70 -1.72
CA PHE A 159 9.91 6.27 -0.43
C PHE A 159 9.64 7.78 -0.39
N SER A 160 8.84 8.21 0.60
CA SER A 160 8.58 9.64 0.83
C SER A 160 9.86 10.39 1.22
N TRP A 161 9.89 11.71 0.98
CA TRP A 161 11.03 12.56 1.39
C TRP A 161 11.29 12.49 2.91
N ARG A 162 10.23 12.32 3.72
CA ARG A 162 10.35 12.15 5.17
C ARG A 162 11.04 10.84 5.56
N PHE A 163 10.82 9.78 4.80
CA PHE A 163 11.52 8.51 4.98
C PHE A 163 13.00 8.66 4.63
N ARG A 164 13.31 9.30 3.50
CA ARG A 164 14.70 9.59 3.07
C ARG A 164 15.43 10.45 4.08
N LEU A 165 14.74 11.45 4.66
CA LEU A 165 15.31 12.27 5.74
C LEU A 165 15.60 11.43 6.99
N ALA A 166 14.68 10.58 7.44
CA ALA A 166 14.89 9.69 8.57
C ALA A 166 16.08 8.75 8.35
N LEU A 167 16.21 8.20 7.14
CA LEU A 167 17.33 7.38 6.73
C LEU A 167 18.67 8.15 6.76
N THR A 168 18.68 9.38 6.25
CA THR A 168 19.88 10.24 6.28
C THR A 168 20.28 10.59 7.71
N LEU A 169 19.32 10.92 8.58
CA LEU A 169 19.58 11.20 10.00
C LEU A 169 20.10 9.94 10.72
N HIS A 170 19.54 8.77 10.40
CA HIS A 170 20.06 7.52 10.93
C HIS A 170 21.51 7.28 10.50
N ARG A 171 21.80 7.39 9.20
CA ARG A 171 23.16 7.18 8.65
C ARG A 171 24.20 8.15 9.24
N ARG A 172 23.81 9.41 9.46
CA ARG A 172 24.76 10.46 9.88
C ARG A 172 24.91 10.58 11.39
N PHE A 173 23.86 10.29 12.14
CA PHE A 173 23.77 10.55 13.59
C PHE A 173 23.32 9.33 14.42
N GLY A 174 23.03 8.18 13.80
CA GLY A 174 22.61 6.97 14.50
C GLY A 174 21.17 7.01 15.06
N TYR A 175 20.32 7.97 14.65
CA TYR A 175 18.94 8.07 15.15
C TYR A 175 18.03 6.97 14.59
N SER A 176 18.03 5.80 15.24
CA SER A 176 17.25 4.63 14.82
C SER A 176 15.74 4.77 15.07
N LYS A 177 15.32 5.42 16.16
CA LYS A 177 13.90 5.54 16.54
C LYS A 177 13.03 6.19 15.48
N LEU A 178 13.51 7.26 14.82
CA LEU A 178 12.76 7.92 13.75
C LEU A 178 12.60 7.02 12.52
N LEU A 179 13.65 6.29 12.18
CA LEU A 179 13.63 5.35 11.06
C LEU A 179 12.69 4.17 11.34
N ALA A 180 12.75 3.57 12.56
CA ALA A 180 11.85 2.53 13.00
C ALA A 180 10.38 2.98 12.91
N LEU A 181 10.07 4.19 13.35
CA LEU A 181 8.73 4.76 13.24
C LEU A 181 8.27 4.86 11.76
N ARG A 182 9.15 5.26 10.85
CA ARG A 182 8.81 5.38 9.41
C ARG A 182 8.64 4.03 8.74
N ILE A 183 9.43 3.04 9.09
CA ILE A 183 9.27 1.65 8.62
C ILE A 183 7.95 1.10 9.14
N ALA A 184 7.65 1.31 10.41
CA ALA A 184 6.41 0.90 11.04
C ALA A 184 5.16 1.56 10.38
N ASP A 185 5.22 2.88 10.09
CA ASP A 185 4.18 3.57 9.33
C ASP A 185 3.97 2.94 7.94
N ARG A 186 5.08 2.61 7.24
CA ARG A 186 5.03 1.97 5.92
C ARG A 186 4.36 0.59 5.98
N PHE A 187 4.68 -0.23 6.99
CA PHE A 187 4.02 -1.52 7.19
C PHE A 187 2.51 -1.36 7.35
N GLU A 188 2.06 -0.46 8.23
CA GLU A 188 0.63 -0.21 8.46
C GLU A 188 -0.07 0.30 7.19
N ILE A 189 0.56 1.22 6.45
CA ILE A 189 0.02 1.74 5.19
C ILE A 189 -0.12 0.61 4.16
N LEU A 190 0.93 -0.18 3.92
CA LEU A 190 0.91 -1.26 2.94
C LEU A 190 -0.07 -2.36 3.33
N LEU A 191 -0.14 -2.75 4.62
CA LEU A 191 -1.10 -3.75 5.09
C LEU A 191 -2.54 -3.28 4.91
N SER A 192 -2.85 -2.05 5.33
CA SER A 192 -4.19 -1.47 5.20
C SER A 192 -4.57 -1.29 3.73
N CYS A 193 -3.63 -0.81 2.89
CA CYS A 193 -3.84 -0.66 1.46
C CYS A 193 -4.14 -2.01 0.79
N LYS A 194 -3.32 -3.05 1.05
CA LYS A 194 -3.54 -4.40 0.55
C LYS A 194 -4.93 -4.92 0.91
N THR A 195 -5.29 -4.82 2.20
CA THR A 195 -6.55 -5.37 2.71
C THR A 195 -7.75 -4.68 2.05
N ILE A 196 -7.73 -3.34 1.98
CA ILE A 196 -8.85 -2.57 1.45
C ILE A 196 -8.95 -2.67 -0.07
N VAL A 197 -7.83 -2.60 -0.81
CA VAL A 197 -7.85 -2.75 -2.28
C VAL A 197 -8.36 -4.15 -2.65
N ARG A 198 -8.00 -5.17 -1.88
CA ARG A 198 -8.49 -6.54 -2.08
C ARG A 198 -9.98 -6.67 -1.75
N ASP A 199 -10.45 -6.02 -0.68
CA ASP A 199 -11.87 -5.96 -0.32
C ASP A 199 -12.70 -5.26 -1.41
N VAL A 200 -12.21 -4.14 -1.93
CA VAL A 200 -12.81 -3.42 -3.07
C VAL A 200 -12.85 -4.29 -4.32
N LEU A 201 -11.80 -5.08 -4.58
CA LEU A 201 -11.78 -6.03 -5.70
C LEU A 201 -12.82 -7.14 -5.51
N LEU A 202 -12.97 -7.68 -4.31
CA LEU A 202 -13.90 -8.79 -4.04
C LEU A 202 -15.37 -8.35 -4.02
N HIS A 203 -15.67 -7.19 -3.44
CA HIS A 203 -17.06 -6.76 -3.17
C HIS A 203 -17.50 -5.55 -4.01
N GLY A 204 -16.57 -4.72 -4.46
CA GLY A 204 -16.83 -3.53 -5.29
C GLY A 204 -16.83 -3.84 -6.77
N PHE A 205 -15.79 -4.52 -7.24
CA PHE A 205 -15.61 -4.84 -8.65
C PHE A 205 -16.81 -5.58 -9.29
N PRO A 206 -17.42 -6.62 -8.66
CA PRO A 206 -18.61 -7.26 -9.23
C PRO A 206 -19.79 -6.32 -9.46
N LYS A 207 -19.88 -5.23 -8.68
CA LYS A 207 -20.95 -4.22 -8.84
C LYS A 207 -20.68 -3.25 -9.99
N VAL A 208 -19.41 -3.11 -10.37
CA VAL A 208 -18.97 -2.21 -11.45
C VAL A 208 -19.03 -2.88 -12.82
N ILE A 209 -18.76 -4.18 -12.92
CA ILE A 209 -18.78 -4.93 -14.18
C ILE A 209 -20.04 -4.71 -15.01
N PRO A 210 -21.27 -4.86 -14.46
CA PRO A 210 -22.48 -4.64 -15.24
C PRO A 210 -22.58 -3.22 -15.81
N LEU A 211 -21.94 -2.24 -15.14
CA LEU A 211 -21.94 -0.86 -15.58
C LEU A 211 -20.95 -0.61 -16.73
N ILE A 212 -19.77 -1.25 -16.72
CA ILE A 212 -18.70 -0.99 -17.69
C ILE A 212 -18.64 -2.00 -18.84
N GLY A 213 -19.16 -3.23 -18.62
CA GLY A 213 -19.14 -4.36 -19.54
C GLY A 213 -17.90 -5.24 -19.41
N ASP A 214 -17.98 -6.45 -20.00
CA ASP A 214 -17.00 -7.52 -19.75
C ASP A 214 -15.60 -7.19 -20.27
N ALA A 215 -15.48 -6.57 -21.45
CA ALA A 215 -14.18 -6.21 -22.03
C ALA A 215 -13.43 -5.18 -21.15
N ALA A 216 -14.09 -4.08 -20.80
CA ALA A 216 -13.52 -3.08 -19.90
C ALA A 216 -13.32 -3.67 -18.49
N GLY A 217 -14.20 -4.59 -18.04
CA GLY A 217 -14.07 -5.31 -16.78
C GLY A 217 -12.80 -6.15 -16.70
N ALA A 218 -12.47 -6.91 -17.76
CA ALA A 218 -11.25 -7.71 -17.81
C ALA A 218 -9.99 -6.84 -17.69
N LYS A 219 -9.95 -5.70 -18.38
CA LYS A 219 -8.84 -4.76 -18.31
C LYS A 219 -8.74 -4.10 -16.93
N LEU A 220 -9.88 -3.74 -16.33
CA LEU A 220 -9.95 -3.19 -14.97
C LEU A 220 -9.42 -4.19 -13.93
N LEU A 221 -9.81 -5.47 -14.05
CA LEU A 221 -9.33 -6.54 -13.18
C LEU A 221 -7.81 -6.65 -13.22
N SER A 222 -7.23 -6.75 -14.43
CA SER A 222 -5.77 -6.80 -14.60
C SER A 222 -5.06 -5.62 -13.95
N LEU A 223 -5.60 -4.40 -14.08
CA LEU A 223 -5.01 -3.20 -13.46
C LEU A 223 -5.05 -3.24 -11.92
N MET A 224 -6.14 -3.76 -11.35
CA MET A 224 -6.27 -3.92 -9.90
C MET A 224 -5.36 -5.01 -9.37
N GLU A 225 -5.23 -6.13 -10.10
CA GLU A 225 -4.31 -7.22 -9.75
C GLU A 225 -2.85 -6.77 -9.82
N ASP A 226 -2.45 -6.04 -10.87
CA ASP A 226 -1.10 -5.45 -10.98
C ASP A 226 -0.78 -4.56 -9.76
N ARG A 227 -1.74 -3.75 -9.33
CA ARG A 227 -1.59 -2.90 -8.15
C ARG A 227 -1.46 -3.72 -6.87
N ILE A 228 -2.29 -4.75 -6.68
CA ILE A 228 -2.22 -5.63 -5.51
C ILE A 228 -0.86 -6.34 -5.47
N GLN A 229 -0.38 -6.89 -6.59
CA GLN A 229 0.92 -7.54 -6.68
C GLN A 229 2.06 -6.59 -6.32
N ALA A 230 2.01 -5.34 -6.80
CA ALA A 230 2.99 -4.33 -6.45
C ALA A 230 3.02 -4.02 -4.94
N ILE A 231 1.85 -3.91 -4.30
CA ILE A 231 1.75 -3.72 -2.84
C ILE A 231 2.28 -4.96 -2.10
N GLU A 232 1.91 -6.17 -2.56
CA GLU A 232 2.35 -7.43 -1.95
C GLU A 232 3.86 -7.62 -2.01
N LYS A 233 4.48 -7.26 -3.13
CA LYS A 233 5.94 -7.30 -3.28
C LYS A 233 6.62 -6.45 -2.20
N GLU A 234 6.22 -5.20 -2.05
CA GLU A 234 6.76 -4.28 -1.04
C GLU A 234 6.53 -4.78 0.40
N LEU A 235 5.33 -5.30 0.67
CA LEU A 235 4.98 -5.83 1.99
C LEU A 235 5.75 -7.12 2.32
N THR A 236 5.97 -8.00 1.33
CA THR A 236 6.71 -9.26 1.50
C THR A 236 8.16 -9.00 1.90
N VAL A 237 8.82 -8.03 1.26
CA VAL A 237 10.19 -7.65 1.63
C VAL A 237 10.27 -7.23 3.10
N LEU A 238 9.33 -6.38 3.55
CA LEU A 238 9.28 -5.96 4.96
C LEU A 238 8.96 -7.11 5.92
N LYS A 239 8.06 -8.03 5.52
CA LYS A 239 7.72 -9.22 6.33
C LYS A 239 8.90 -10.17 6.53
N LEU A 240 9.66 -10.39 5.46
CA LEU A 240 10.86 -11.25 5.53
C LEU A 240 11.91 -10.66 6.45
N GLN A 241 12.06 -9.34 6.46
CA GLN A 241 13.06 -8.66 7.28
C GLN A 241 12.63 -8.52 8.75
N TYR A 242 11.33 -8.28 9.01
CA TYR A 242 10.79 -8.06 10.36
C TYR A 242 9.61 -8.99 10.65
N PRO A 243 9.82 -10.33 10.69
CA PRO A 243 8.72 -11.30 10.79
C PRO A 243 7.91 -11.16 12.07
N GLU A 244 8.57 -10.97 13.22
CA GLU A 244 7.91 -10.81 14.52
C GLU A 244 7.03 -9.54 14.55
N TYR A 245 7.56 -8.41 14.07
CA TYR A 245 6.81 -7.18 13.99
C TYR A 245 5.59 -7.31 13.06
N SER A 246 5.81 -7.94 11.91
CA SER A 246 4.73 -8.21 10.96
C SER A 246 3.63 -9.09 11.56
N GLY A 247 4.01 -10.11 12.33
CA GLY A 247 3.06 -10.98 13.06
C GLY A 247 2.22 -10.17 14.05
N LYS A 248 2.85 -9.45 14.95
CA LYS A 248 2.17 -8.59 15.94
C LYS A 248 1.28 -7.52 15.31
N LEU A 249 1.68 -6.95 14.16
CA LEU A 249 0.87 -5.97 13.45
C LEU A 249 -0.40 -6.60 12.86
N GLN A 250 -0.29 -7.80 12.31
CA GLN A 250 -1.43 -8.54 11.77
C GLN A 250 -2.37 -9.00 12.90
N GLU A 251 -1.84 -9.50 14.01
CA GLU A 251 -2.59 -9.86 15.20
C GLU A 251 -3.39 -8.67 15.74
N ARG A 252 -2.73 -7.51 15.89
CA ARG A 252 -3.38 -6.27 16.27
C ARG A 252 -4.50 -5.86 15.31
N TYR A 253 -4.28 -6.01 14.01
CA TYR A 253 -5.31 -5.71 13.01
C TYR A 253 -6.51 -6.66 13.15
N LEU A 254 -6.28 -7.97 13.24
CA LEU A 254 -7.31 -8.97 13.41
C LEU A 254 -8.07 -8.82 14.73
N GLY A 255 -7.38 -8.51 15.83
CA GLY A 255 -8.00 -8.24 17.12
C GLY A 255 -8.97 -7.05 17.05
N ARG A 256 -8.62 -5.97 16.36
CA ARG A 256 -9.53 -4.84 16.13
C ARG A 256 -10.72 -5.22 15.25
N VAL A 257 -10.52 -6.07 14.25
CA VAL A 257 -11.63 -6.61 13.45
C VAL A 257 -12.57 -7.42 14.33
N ALA A 258 -12.04 -8.31 15.17
CA ALA A 258 -12.84 -9.13 16.08
C ALA A 258 -13.68 -8.27 17.04
N VAL A 259 -13.04 -7.28 17.71
CA VAL A 259 -13.76 -6.35 18.61
C VAL A 259 -14.91 -5.63 17.88
N ARG A 260 -14.72 -5.24 16.63
CA ARG A 260 -15.77 -4.55 15.86
C ARG A 260 -16.88 -5.47 15.38
N LEU A 261 -16.58 -6.71 15.07
CA LEU A 261 -17.61 -7.70 14.75
C LEU A 261 -18.45 -7.99 15.97
N GLU A 262 -17.81 -8.13 17.14
CA GLU A 262 -18.49 -8.36 18.42
C GLU A 262 -19.39 -7.17 18.80
N ASP A 263 -18.91 -5.93 18.64
CA ASP A 263 -19.70 -4.71 18.83
C ASP A 263 -20.95 -4.67 17.91
N ALA A 264 -20.77 -5.02 16.64
CA ALA A 264 -21.86 -5.06 15.67
C ALA A 264 -22.92 -6.14 16.03
N GLU A 265 -22.50 -7.33 16.48
CA GLU A 265 -23.41 -8.39 16.93
C GLU A 265 -24.20 -7.94 18.16
N TYR A 266 -23.54 -7.30 19.15
CA TYR A 266 -24.25 -6.77 20.33
C TYR A 266 -25.24 -5.68 19.97
N GLN A 267 -24.87 -4.81 19.02
CA GLN A 267 -25.76 -3.77 18.52
C GLN A 267 -27.00 -4.37 17.82
N GLU A 268 -26.82 -5.37 16.95
CA GLU A 268 -27.91 -6.06 16.26
C GLU A 268 -28.84 -6.75 17.26
N MET A 269 -28.28 -7.49 18.26
CA MET A 269 -29.09 -8.10 19.33
C MET A 269 -29.89 -7.07 20.12
N TYR A 270 -29.38 -5.88 20.34
CA TYR A 270 -30.09 -4.81 21.02
C TYR A 270 -31.19 -4.20 20.14
N GLU A 271 -30.92 -3.96 18.87
CA GLU A 271 -31.90 -3.42 17.90
C GLU A 271 -33.03 -4.36 17.66
N ASP A 272 -32.76 -5.67 17.61
CA ASP A 272 -33.76 -6.75 17.49
C ASP A 272 -34.49 -7.04 18.81
N SER A 273 -34.22 -6.29 19.88
CA SER A 273 -34.81 -6.47 21.20
C SER A 273 -34.57 -7.85 21.85
N VAL A 274 -33.48 -8.52 21.44
CA VAL A 274 -33.06 -9.81 22.02
C VAL A 274 -32.42 -9.58 23.40
N ILE A 275 -31.71 -8.46 23.58
CA ILE A 275 -31.11 -8.07 24.87
C ILE A 275 -31.63 -6.70 25.35
N SER A 276 -31.68 -6.51 26.67
CA SER A 276 -32.03 -5.22 27.26
C SER A 276 -30.92 -4.20 27.15
N LYS A 277 -31.25 -2.91 27.27
CA LYS A 277 -30.28 -1.83 27.28
C LYS A 277 -29.22 -1.97 28.37
N GLU A 278 -29.58 -2.52 29.54
CA GLU A 278 -28.65 -2.75 30.63
C GLU A 278 -27.62 -3.83 30.28
N VAL A 279 -28.07 -4.92 29.66
CA VAL A 279 -27.19 -6.00 29.17
C VAL A 279 -26.28 -5.48 28.09
N PHE A 280 -26.80 -4.73 27.11
CA PHE A 280 -26.00 -4.11 26.04
C PHE A 280 -24.89 -3.21 26.60
N ASN A 281 -25.23 -2.28 27.51
CA ASN A 281 -24.25 -1.38 28.14
C ASN A 281 -23.17 -2.14 28.93
N ASN A 282 -23.50 -3.31 29.52
CA ASN A 282 -22.55 -4.13 30.24
C ASN A 282 -21.56 -4.82 29.29
N LEU A 283 -22.08 -5.40 28.19
CA LEU A 283 -21.28 -6.03 27.14
C LEU A 283 -20.35 -5.01 26.45
N GLU A 284 -20.86 -3.82 26.13
CA GLU A 284 -20.08 -2.72 25.54
C GLU A 284 -18.90 -2.32 26.45
N LYS A 285 -19.13 -2.26 27.77
CA LYS A 285 -18.09 -1.94 28.74
C LYS A 285 -17.03 -3.03 28.90
N GLU A 286 -17.42 -4.30 28.82
CA GLU A 286 -16.49 -5.43 28.80
C GLU A 286 -15.67 -5.43 27.50
N LEU A 287 -16.30 -5.15 26.38
CA LEU A 287 -15.65 -5.06 25.08
C LEU A 287 -14.61 -3.94 25.03
N GLU A 288 -14.91 -2.75 25.58
CA GLU A 288 -13.96 -1.65 25.67
C GLU A 288 -12.70 -2.05 26.46
N ALA A 289 -12.85 -2.80 27.55
CA ALA A 289 -11.71 -3.28 28.35
C ALA A 289 -10.82 -4.25 27.57
N HIS A 290 -11.37 -5.13 26.75
CA HIS A 290 -10.61 -6.04 25.89
C HIS A 290 -10.00 -5.32 24.67
N ALA A 291 -10.67 -4.30 24.14
CA ALA A 291 -10.19 -3.53 23.00
C ALA A 291 -8.83 -2.84 23.25
N ASP A 292 -8.56 -2.44 24.49
CA ASP A 292 -7.33 -1.75 24.89
C ASP A 292 -6.05 -2.56 24.58
N GLU A 293 -6.12 -3.89 24.57
CA GLU A 293 -5.00 -4.77 24.23
C GLU A 293 -4.55 -4.58 22.77
N PHE A 294 -5.50 -4.33 21.85
CA PHE A 294 -5.24 -4.17 20.42
C PHE A 294 -5.07 -2.70 19.98
N ILE A 295 -5.22 -1.72 20.88
CA ILE A 295 -5.05 -0.30 20.57
C ILE A 295 -3.56 0.06 20.46
N ARG A 296 -2.71 -0.47 21.32
CA ARG A 296 -1.29 -0.11 21.38
C ARG A 296 -0.54 -0.63 20.16
N ARG A 297 0.21 0.27 19.53
CA ARG A 297 1.08 -0.08 18.41
C ARG A 297 2.28 -0.87 18.93
N PRO A 298 2.62 -2.03 18.34
CA PRO A 298 3.85 -2.73 18.70
C PRO A 298 5.08 -1.89 18.36
N ASP A 299 6.09 -1.94 19.22
CA ASP A 299 7.36 -1.30 18.94
C ASP A 299 8.14 -2.10 17.90
N LEU A 300 8.68 -1.40 16.91
CA LEU A 300 9.58 -1.99 15.93
C LEU A 300 11.02 -1.80 16.39
N ASP A 301 11.64 -2.89 16.79
CA ASP A 301 13.10 -2.93 16.96
C ASP A 301 13.71 -3.25 15.58
N ILE A 302 14.36 -2.28 14.99
CA ILE A 302 15.05 -2.47 13.70
C ILE A 302 16.40 -3.19 13.85
N GLY A 303 16.76 -3.57 15.08
CA GLY A 303 17.91 -4.43 15.34
C GLY A 303 19.28 -3.84 14.94
N LEU A 304 19.35 -2.52 14.75
CA LEU A 304 20.54 -1.85 14.23
C LEU A 304 21.61 -1.55 15.32
N THR A 305 21.58 -2.25 16.45
CA THR A 305 22.73 -2.20 17.36
C THR A 305 23.86 -3.04 16.76
N PRO A 306 25.10 -2.50 16.72
CA PRO A 306 26.22 -3.20 16.06
C PRO A 306 26.41 -4.62 16.56
N GLU A 307 26.24 -4.86 17.86
CA GLU A 307 26.39 -6.18 18.48
C GLU A 307 25.37 -7.19 17.95
N LYS A 308 24.10 -6.82 17.89
CA LYS A 308 23.02 -7.69 17.34
C LYS A 308 23.22 -7.98 15.86
N LEU A 309 23.75 -7.03 15.10
CA LEU A 309 24.02 -7.22 13.68
C LEU A 309 25.24 -8.11 13.46
N VAL A 310 26.27 -8.00 14.29
CA VAL A 310 27.46 -8.89 14.25
C VAL A 310 27.03 -10.33 14.53
N GLU A 311 26.16 -10.55 15.51
CA GLU A 311 25.66 -11.90 15.85
C GLU A 311 24.91 -12.57 14.67
N LYS A 312 24.29 -11.81 13.78
CA LYS A 312 23.58 -12.33 12.59
C LYS A 312 24.52 -12.75 11.47
N VAL A 313 25.75 -12.27 11.45
CA VAL A 313 26.74 -12.64 10.42
C VAL A 313 27.35 -14.00 10.79
N SER A 314 27.22 -15.00 9.91
CA SER A 314 27.62 -16.37 10.17
C SER A 314 29.08 -16.53 10.65
N TYR A 315 29.99 -15.71 10.12
CA TYR A 315 31.41 -15.70 10.50
C TYR A 315 31.68 -15.25 11.95
N PHE A 316 30.75 -14.55 12.57
CA PHE A 316 30.86 -14.03 13.92
C PHE A 316 29.98 -14.75 14.94
N SER A 317 29.09 -15.64 14.48
CA SER A 317 28.08 -16.32 15.33
C SER A 317 28.67 -17.13 16.50
N ASN A 318 29.87 -17.65 16.34
CA ASN A 318 30.55 -18.50 17.33
C ASN A 318 31.50 -17.73 18.24
N LEU A 319 31.54 -16.39 18.14
CA LEU A 319 32.45 -15.59 18.95
C LEU A 319 31.90 -15.31 20.36
N SER A 320 32.79 -15.11 21.34
CA SER A 320 32.38 -14.67 22.66
C SER A 320 31.80 -13.26 22.62
N LYS A 321 30.90 -12.93 23.57
CA LYS A 321 30.28 -11.60 23.68
C LYS A 321 31.32 -10.47 23.77
N GLU A 322 32.47 -10.71 24.40
CA GLU A 322 33.55 -9.73 24.50
C GLU A 322 34.18 -9.45 23.12
N ARG A 323 34.41 -10.49 22.31
CA ARG A 323 34.90 -10.35 20.93
C ARG A 323 33.88 -9.71 20.00
N ILE A 324 32.61 -10.09 20.11
CA ILE A 324 31.52 -9.41 19.39
C ILE A 324 31.51 -7.90 19.70
N GLY A 325 31.66 -7.52 20.97
CA GLY A 325 31.75 -6.10 21.35
C GLY A 325 32.98 -5.36 20.81
N GLN A 326 34.11 -6.06 20.66
CA GLN A 326 35.33 -5.49 20.02
C GLN A 326 35.13 -5.27 18.52
N ILE A 327 34.61 -6.27 17.80
CA ILE A 327 34.32 -6.21 16.37
C ILE A 327 33.23 -5.16 16.09
N ALA A 328 32.19 -5.12 16.92
CA ALA A 328 31.11 -4.16 16.78
C ALA A 328 31.54 -2.69 16.82
N ARG A 329 32.66 -2.39 17.49
CA ARG A 329 33.23 -1.02 17.53
C ARG A 329 33.87 -0.60 16.21
N LEU A 330 34.35 -1.55 15.40
CA LEU A 330 34.98 -1.31 14.10
C LEU A 330 33.92 -1.22 12.97
N LEU A 331 32.77 -1.82 13.19
CA LEU A 331 31.71 -1.95 12.19
C LEU A 331 30.62 -0.88 12.40
N LYS A 332 30.21 -0.23 11.31
CA LYS A 332 29.12 0.75 11.34
C LYS A 332 27.86 0.17 10.72
N PRO A 333 26.74 0.16 11.45
CA PRO A 333 25.46 -0.29 10.90
C PRO A 333 24.99 0.65 9.78
N ARG A 334 24.50 0.06 8.69
CA ARG A 334 23.86 0.77 7.59
C ARG A 334 22.62 0.01 7.15
N LEU A 335 21.49 0.69 7.10
CA LEU A 335 20.29 0.18 6.44
C LEU A 335 20.29 0.67 4.99
N ALA A 336 20.14 -0.29 4.06
CA ALA A 336 19.90 -0.02 2.65
C ALA A 336 18.42 -0.26 2.32
N ILE A 337 17.90 0.52 1.37
CA ILE A 337 16.51 0.39 0.90
C ILE A 337 16.48 -0.27 -0.48
N PRO A 338 15.34 -0.89 -0.87
CA PRO A 338 15.19 -1.52 -2.17
C PRO A 338 15.58 -0.58 -3.34
N GLY A 339 16.42 -1.09 -4.26
CA GLY A 339 16.92 -0.33 -5.41
C GLY A 339 18.02 0.68 -5.10
N GLU A 340 18.52 0.73 -3.86
CA GLU A 340 19.66 1.59 -3.52
C GLU A 340 20.96 1.03 -4.09
N VAL A 341 21.68 1.85 -4.86
CA VAL A 341 23.03 1.53 -5.32
C VAL A 341 23.99 1.74 -4.15
N LEU A 342 24.55 0.65 -3.64
CA LEU A 342 25.46 0.65 -2.49
C LEU A 342 26.88 0.99 -2.90
N VAL A 343 27.29 0.48 -4.05
CA VAL A 343 28.63 0.61 -4.64
C VAL A 343 28.47 0.78 -6.14
N ARG A 344 29.27 1.65 -6.74
CA ARG A 344 29.30 1.86 -8.19
C ARG A 344 30.63 1.34 -8.77
N LYS A 345 30.56 0.66 -9.92
CA LYS A 345 31.77 0.23 -10.68
C LYS A 345 32.65 1.44 -10.97
N GLY A 346 33.94 1.34 -10.66
CA GLY A 346 34.90 2.40 -10.86
C GLY A 346 35.12 3.35 -9.68
N ASP A 347 34.26 3.35 -8.66
CA ASP A 347 34.46 4.15 -7.46
C ASP A 347 35.67 3.66 -6.64
N PRO A 348 36.31 4.49 -5.82
CA PRO A 348 37.36 4.07 -4.91
C PRO A 348 36.87 3.03 -3.89
N ALA A 349 37.68 2.05 -3.55
CA ALA A 349 37.38 1.06 -2.53
C ALA A 349 37.67 1.63 -1.14
N ASP A 350 36.68 2.14 -0.46
CA ASP A 350 36.77 2.77 0.86
C ASP A 350 36.28 1.90 2.03
N ALA A 351 35.51 0.85 1.73
CA ALA A 351 34.93 -0.04 2.72
C ALA A 351 34.58 -1.42 2.15
N MET A 352 34.41 -2.41 3.02
CA MET A 352 33.68 -3.64 2.72
C MET A 352 32.40 -3.73 3.54
N TYR A 353 31.49 -4.61 3.16
CA TYR A 353 30.17 -4.71 3.72
C TYR A 353 29.85 -6.15 4.07
N PHE A 354 29.39 -6.44 5.30
CA PHE A 354 28.80 -7.72 5.69
C PHE A 354 27.27 -7.57 5.64
N ILE A 355 26.59 -8.57 5.09
CA ILE A 355 25.13 -8.61 5.01
C ILE A 355 24.61 -9.30 6.27
N SER A 356 24.08 -8.52 7.19
CA SER A 356 23.47 -9.02 8.42
C SER A 356 22.04 -9.52 8.18
N SER A 357 21.31 -8.88 7.27
CA SER A 357 20.02 -9.37 6.75
C SER A 357 19.72 -8.75 5.38
N GLY A 358 18.91 -9.45 4.60
CA GLY A 358 18.48 -9.01 3.27
C GLY A 358 19.22 -9.69 2.13
N CYS A 359 19.05 -9.15 0.93
CA CYS A 359 19.66 -9.65 -0.29
C CYS A 359 20.15 -8.48 -1.14
N ILE A 360 21.33 -8.60 -1.70
CA ILE A 360 21.88 -7.64 -2.67
C ILE A 360 22.14 -8.33 -4.01
N GLU A 361 22.16 -7.56 -5.07
CA GLU A 361 22.52 -7.98 -6.41
C GLU A 361 23.84 -7.31 -6.81
N VAL A 362 24.79 -8.09 -7.25
CA VAL A 362 26.05 -7.64 -7.85
C VAL A 362 25.86 -7.71 -9.36
N GLU A 363 25.87 -6.57 -10.04
CA GLU A 363 25.71 -6.46 -11.49
C GLU A 363 27.03 -6.85 -12.18
N LEU A 364 27.16 -8.12 -12.57
CA LEU A 364 28.27 -8.65 -13.37
C LEU A 364 27.88 -8.64 -14.86
N GLU A 365 28.88 -8.67 -15.76
CA GLU A 365 28.67 -8.55 -17.22
C GLU A 365 27.88 -9.74 -17.81
N ASP A 366 28.09 -10.95 -17.31
CA ASP A 366 27.44 -12.14 -17.86
C ASP A 366 26.14 -12.52 -17.12
N ASN A 367 26.15 -12.55 -15.79
CA ASN A 367 24.98 -12.85 -14.97
C ASN A 367 25.06 -12.12 -13.62
N PRO A 368 23.98 -11.50 -13.14
CA PRO A 368 23.97 -10.89 -11.82
C PRO A 368 24.11 -11.94 -10.73
N ALA A 369 24.99 -11.71 -9.74
CA ALA A 369 25.15 -12.54 -8.58
C ALA A 369 24.30 -12.00 -7.40
N HIS A 370 23.64 -12.90 -6.67
CA HIS A 370 22.89 -12.55 -5.48
C HIS A 370 23.65 -12.97 -4.23
N LEU A 371 23.83 -12.01 -3.30
CA LEU A 371 24.43 -12.26 -1.99
C LEU A 371 23.38 -12.04 -0.91
N GLY A 372 23.37 -12.91 0.09
CA GLY A 372 22.35 -12.93 1.15
C GLY A 372 22.93 -12.73 2.55
N THR A 373 22.09 -12.99 3.55
CA THR A 373 22.47 -12.93 4.96
C THR A 373 23.67 -13.83 5.25
N GLY A 374 24.71 -13.25 5.87
CA GLY A 374 25.97 -13.93 6.18
C GLY A 374 27.08 -13.71 5.16
N ASP A 375 26.74 -13.25 3.95
CA ASP A 375 27.74 -12.93 2.93
C ASP A 375 28.36 -11.54 3.13
N PHE A 376 29.39 -11.25 2.33
CA PHE A 376 30.07 -9.96 2.31
C PHE A 376 30.43 -9.54 0.88
N PHE A 377 30.71 -8.26 0.67
CA PHE A 377 31.14 -7.70 -0.62
C PHE A 377 32.04 -6.47 -0.44
N GLY A 378 32.74 -6.13 -1.51
CA GLY A 378 33.63 -4.95 -1.56
C GLY A 378 35.04 -5.22 -1.02
N GLU A 379 35.36 -6.47 -0.66
CA GLU A 379 36.66 -6.94 -0.19
C GLU A 379 37.75 -6.88 -1.26
N ILE A 380 37.40 -7.16 -2.54
CA ILE A 380 38.34 -7.24 -3.67
C ILE A 380 39.10 -5.92 -3.81
N GLY A 381 38.36 -4.81 -3.81
CA GLY A 381 38.95 -3.49 -3.96
C GLY A 381 39.93 -3.13 -2.83
N LEU A 382 39.60 -3.51 -1.57
CA LEU A 382 40.47 -3.27 -0.41
C LEU A 382 41.69 -4.18 -0.40
N MET A 383 41.58 -5.41 -0.86
CA MET A 383 42.71 -6.36 -0.85
C MET A 383 43.69 -6.14 -1.96
N LYS A 384 43.26 -5.63 -3.11
CA LYS A 384 44.06 -5.47 -4.32
C LYS A 384 44.39 -4.01 -4.63
N ASP A 385 43.89 -3.08 -3.81
CA ASP A 385 43.96 -1.64 -4.06
C ASP A 385 43.44 -1.25 -5.46
N LEU A 386 42.31 -1.83 -5.81
CA LEU A 386 41.63 -1.64 -7.10
C LEU A 386 40.35 -0.81 -6.91
N PRO A 387 39.90 -0.07 -7.93
CA PRO A 387 38.55 0.47 -7.96
C PRO A 387 37.49 -0.62 -7.88
N ARG A 388 36.25 -0.26 -7.52
CA ARG A 388 35.12 -1.18 -7.46
C ARG A 388 34.91 -1.88 -8.79
N THR A 389 34.81 -3.20 -8.78
CA THR A 389 34.73 -4.05 -10.00
C THR A 389 33.33 -4.12 -10.57
N ALA A 390 32.27 -3.95 -9.73
CA ALA A 390 30.87 -4.08 -10.13
C ALA A 390 29.99 -3.04 -9.42
N ASN A 391 28.79 -2.80 -9.97
CA ASN A 391 27.74 -2.15 -9.22
C ASN A 391 27.10 -3.14 -8.24
N VAL A 392 26.72 -2.67 -7.06
CA VAL A 392 26.04 -3.46 -6.05
C VAL A 392 24.77 -2.74 -5.65
N VAL A 393 23.62 -3.43 -5.81
CA VAL A 393 22.29 -2.86 -5.60
C VAL A 393 21.54 -3.66 -4.52
N ALA A 394 20.88 -2.98 -3.60
CA ALA A 394 20.03 -3.62 -2.61
C ALA A 394 18.74 -4.11 -3.27
N HIS A 395 18.50 -5.43 -3.25
CA HIS A 395 17.29 -6.04 -3.82
C HIS A 395 16.06 -5.92 -2.88
N GLY A 396 16.32 -5.63 -1.61
CA GLY A 396 15.33 -5.42 -0.56
C GLY A 396 15.84 -4.45 0.50
N TYR A 397 15.20 -4.46 1.67
CA TYR A 397 15.78 -3.83 2.85
C TYR A 397 16.93 -4.69 3.33
N CYS A 398 18.14 -4.12 3.38
CA CYS A 398 19.32 -4.83 3.81
C CYS A 398 19.94 -4.15 5.05
N GLU A 399 20.17 -4.94 6.10
CA GLU A 399 20.96 -4.52 7.24
C GLU A 399 22.41 -4.90 6.97
N LEU A 400 23.24 -3.89 6.85
CA LEU A 400 24.66 -4.04 6.51
C LEU A 400 25.53 -3.58 7.68
N LEU A 401 26.69 -4.22 7.81
CA LEU A 401 27.78 -3.76 8.65
C LEU A 401 28.90 -3.29 7.75
N VAL A 402 29.24 -2.02 7.83
CA VAL A 402 30.28 -1.36 7.02
C VAL A 402 31.59 -1.38 7.77
N LEU A 403 32.62 -1.96 7.17
CA LEU A 403 34.01 -1.92 7.66
C LEU A 403 34.81 -0.99 6.75
N PHE A 404 35.27 0.11 7.27
CA PHE A 404 36.07 1.06 6.50
C PHE A 404 37.51 0.58 6.33
N ALA A 405 38.15 1.00 5.25
CA ALA A 405 39.51 0.61 4.91
C ALA A 405 40.55 0.73 6.06
N PRO A 406 40.54 1.79 6.89
CA PRO A 406 41.49 1.91 8.02
C PRO A 406 41.33 0.79 9.07
N ASP A 407 40.10 0.29 9.26
CA ASP A 407 39.79 -0.71 10.27
C ASP A 407 39.89 -2.15 9.71
N PHE A 408 39.99 -2.28 8.37
CA PHE A 408 40.00 -3.57 7.69
C PHE A 408 41.20 -4.45 8.09
N LEU A 409 42.40 -3.90 8.07
CA LEU A 409 43.62 -4.61 8.49
C LEU A 409 43.55 -4.99 9.97
N THR A 410 43.08 -4.09 10.83
CA THR A 410 42.89 -4.33 12.25
C THR A 410 41.95 -5.52 12.52
N LEU A 411 40.88 -5.63 11.77
CA LEU A 411 39.94 -6.76 11.88
C LEU A 411 40.57 -8.07 11.44
N LEU A 412 41.30 -8.08 10.32
CA LEU A 412 41.96 -9.26 9.77
C LEU A 412 43.08 -9.76 10.67
N ASP A 413 43.91 -8.87 11.20
CA ASP A 413 45.00 -9.22 12.14
C ASP A 413 44.48 -9.82 13.45
N GLY A 414 43.34 -9.34 13.91
CA GLY A 414 42.68 -9.85 15.10
C GLY A 414 41.91 -11.16 14.92
N ASN A 415 41.64 -11.57 13.66
CA ASN A 415 40.82 -12.75 13.33
C ASN A 415 41.37 -13.53 12.13
N PRO A 416 42.40 -14.41 12.33
CA PRO A 416 43.07 -15.13 11.23
C PRO A 416 42.14 -16.01 10.40
N GLU A 417 41.16 -16.68 11.02
CA GLU A 417 40.17 -17.52 10.31
C GLU A 417 39.29 -16.69 9.38
N LEU A 418 38.84 -15.53 9.83
CA LEU A 418 38.09 -14.58 9.00
C LEU A 418 38.95 -14.06 7.84
N ALA A 419 40.22 -13.75 8.12
CA ALA A 419 41.16 -13.28 7.09
C ALA A 419 41.38 -14.32 5.99
N GLU A 420 41.51 -15.59 6.34
CA GLU A 420 41.65 -16.68 5.41
C GLU A 420 40.38 -16.88 4.57
N THR A 421 39.21 -16.83 5.20
CA THR A 421 37.92 -16.92 4.50
C THR A 421 37.75 -15.77 3.50
N ILE A 422 37.99 -14.55 3.91
CA ILE A 422 37.89 -13.38 3.02
C ILE A 422 38.85 -13.50 1.83
N ARG A 423 40.09 -13.96 2.07
CA ARG A 423 41.09 -14.17 1.00
C ARG A 423 40.64 -15.27 0.02
N SER A 424 40.14 -16.39 0.53
CA SER A 424 39.66 -17.49 -0.29
C SER A 424 38.50 -17.07 -1.20
N VAL A 425 37.48 -16.44 -0.62
CA VAL A 425 36.31 -15.95 -1.37
C VAL A 425 36.71 -14.88 -2.40
N ALA A 426 37.59 -13.95 -2.03
CA ALA A 426 38.06 -12.93 -2.95
C ALA A 426 38.83 -13.52 -4.14
N GLN A 427 39.64 -14.58 -3.91
CA GLN A 427 40.35 -15.28 -4.98
C GLN A 427 39.41 -16.04 -5.90
N GLU A 428 38.39 -16.66 -5.37
CA GLU A 428 37.38 -17.39 -6.14
C GLU A 428 36.59 -16.43 -7.06
N ARG A 429 36.12 -15.34 -6.51
CA ARG A 429 35.40 -14.28 -7.27
C ARG A 429 36.26 -13.64 -8.35
N LEU A 430 37.55 -13.39 -8.07
CA LEU A 430 38.47 -12.85 -9.07
C LEU A 430 38.73 -13.81 -10.24
N LYS A 431 38.68 -15.12 -10.01
CA LYS A 431 38.76 -16.11 -11.08
C LYS A 431 37.48 -16.14 -11.91
N GLU A 432 36.31 -16.08 -11.26
CA GLU A 432 35.01 -16.03 -11.94
C GLU A 432 34.86 -14.76 -12.80
N ASP A 433 35.37 -13.61 -12.31
CA ASP A 433 35.33 -12.33 -13.02
C ASP A 433 36.42 -12.19 -14.11
N GLY A 434 37.27 -13.20 -14.30
CA GLY A 434 38.35 -13.18 -15.30
C GLY A 434 39.46 -12.14 -15.01
N LEU A 435 39.58 -11.73 -13.75
CA LEU A 435 40.55 -10.73 -13.28
C LEU A 435 41.84 -11.36 -12.68
N LEU A 436 41.97 -12.66 -12.73
CA LEU A 436 43.16 -13.45 -12.35
C LEU A 436 43.72 -14.20 -13.54
#